data_734d946dd431d0b31603bb205fcd2c14
#
_entry.id   734d946dd431d0b31603bb205fcd2c14
#
_cell.length_a   1.000
_cell.length_b   1.000
_cell.length_c   1.000
_cell.angle_alpha   90.00
_cell.angle_beta   90.00
_cell.angle_gamma   90.00
#
_symmetry.space_group_name_H-M   'P 1'
#
loop_
_entity.id
_entity.type
_entity.pdbx_description
1 polymer ?
#
loop_
_entity_poly.entity_id
_entity_poly.type
_entity_poly.pdbx_seq_one_letter_code
_entity_poly.pdbx_strand_id
1 'polypeptide(L)'
;MVKNEIRVFDSTEFDKLRAVKSTSSYIGYVYLFEWGNFTKIGRTKNPYQRAKTLMRTAEKYGGVKAGRFAVSVGHSNFAENEKKLHNHFAKYRMNGSELFSKAFDEVYCSLPKLKYEDNSEELEEANRQSFESFKKWLFSW
;
A
#
# COMPACT_ATOMS: atom_id res chain seq x y z
N MET A 1 6.12 -10.43 -8.55
CA MET A 1 6.51 -9.31 -9.39
C MET A 1 6.15 -7.99 -8.72
N VAL A 2 6.99 -6.98 -8.85
CA VAL A 2 6.75 -5.65 -8.26
C VAL A 2 6.45 -4.66 -9.39
N LYS A 3 5.32 -3.96 -9.28
CA LYS A 3 4.93 -2.93 -10.23
C LYS A 3 4.92 -1.59 -9.50
N ASN A 4 5.58 -0.54 -10.05
CA ASN A 4 5.72 0.76 -9.39
C ASN A 4 6.27 0.62 -7.96
N GLU A 5 7.17 -0.34 -7.75
CA GLU A 5 7.70 -0.64 -6.42
C GLU A 5 6.59 -0.92 -5.40
N ILE A 6 5.50 -1.51 -5.86
CA ILE A 6 4.39 -1.97 -5.03
C ILE A 6 4.34 -3.49 -5.08
N ARG A 7 4.35 -4.11 -3.92
CA ARG A 7 4.35 -5.55 -3.79
C ARG A 7 3.05 -6.05 -3.18
N VAL A 8 2.53 -7.14 -3.74
CA VAL A 8 1.27 -7.76 -3.30
C VAL A 8 1.56 -8.88 -2.31
N PHE A 9 0.77 -8.91 -1.23
CA PHE A 9 0.82 -9.92 -0.18
C PHE A 9 -0.56 -10.52 -0.03
N ASP A 10 -0.66 -11.85 0.02
CA ASP A 10 -1.93 -12.46 0.39
C ASP A 10 -2.03 -12.56 1.93
N SER A 11 -3.18 -12.98 2.43
CA SER A 11 -3.44 -12.98 3.87
C SER A 11 -2.48 -13.90 4.65
N THR A 12 -1.95 -14.93 4.02
CA THR A 12 -0.99 -15.85 4.68
C THR A 12 0.39 -15.23 4.82
N GLU A 13 0.63 -14.13 4.10
CA GLU A 13 1.93 -13.45 4.06
C GLU A 13 1.97 -12.17 4.89
N PHE A 14 0.87 -11.78 5.53
CA PHE A 14 0.80 -10.50 6.24
C PHE A 14 1.82 -10.36 7.36
N ASP A 15 2.24 -11.46 8.00
CA ASP A 15 3.27 -11.41 9.04
C ASP A 15 4.62 -10.91 8.50
N LYS A 16 4.84 -11.06 7.22
CA LYS A 16 6.07 -10.60 6.57
C LYS A 16 6.13 -9.07 6.48
N LEU A 17 4.99 -8.42 6.56
CA LEU A 17 4.91 -6.95 6.57
C LEU A 17 5.52 -6.33 7.82
N ARG A 18 5.78 -7.10 8.85
CA ARG A 18 6.46 -6.62 10.07
C ARG A 18 7.84 -6.03 9.77
N ALA A 19 8.48 -6.50 8.71
CA ALA A 19 9.79 -5.99 8.30
C ALA A 19 9.68 -4.69 7.49
N VAL A 20 8.48 -4.37 7.00
CA VAL A 20 8.24 -3.21 6.14
C VAL A 20 7.73 -2.07 7.02
N LYS A 21 8.66 -1.34 7.61
CA LYS A 21 8.31 -0.19 8.44
C LYS A 21 9.44 0.83 8.38
N SER A 22 9.08 2.10 8.49
CA SER A 22 10.04 3.18 8.54
C SER A 22 10.20 3.68 9.96
N THR A 23 11.42 4.05 10.32
CA THR A 23 11.73 4.72 11.58
C THR A 23 11.62 6.23 11.44
N SER A 24 11.44 6.75 10.22
CA SER A 24 11.37 8.17 9.94
C SER A 24 9.93 8.66 9.87
N SER A 25 9.65 9.82 10.49
CA SER A 25 8.34 10.45 10.42
C SER A 25 8.02 10.99 9.02
N TYR A 26 9.03 11.13 8.16
CA TYR A 26 8.86 11.62 6.78
C TYR A 26 8.42 10.54 5.81
N ILE A 27 8.56 9.28 6.20
CA ILE A 27 8.35 8.15 5.30
C ILE A 27 7.02 7.48 5.63
N GLY A 28 6.25 7.23 4.59
CA GLY A 28 5.02 6.46 4.68
C GLY A 28 4.87 5.57 3.47
N TYR A 29 3.73 4.93 3.37
CA TYR A 29 3.45 3.92 2.35
C TYR A 29 2.07 4.15 1.78
N VAL A 30 1.91 3.91 0.48
CA VAL A 30 0.59 3.78 -0.14
C VAL A 30 0.24 2.32 -0.23
N TYR A 31 -1.04 2.01 -0.06
CA TYR A 31 -1.48 0.62 -0.13
C TYR A 31 -2.77 0.50 -0.93
N LEU A 32 -2.98 -0.72 -1.43
CA LEU A 32 -4.25 -1.17 -2.00
C LEU A 32 -4.68 -2.39 -1.20
N PHE A 33 -5.95 -2.46 -0.84
CA PHE A 33 -6.48 -3.62 -0.12
C PHE A 33 -7.68 -4.18 -0.87
N GLU A 34 -7.67 -5.49 -1.09
CA GLU A 34 -8.76 -6.19 -1.76
C GLU A 34 -9.94 -6.37 -0.81
N TRP A 35 -11.04 -5.69 -1.13
CA TRP A 35 -12.26 -5.72 -0.35
C TRP A 35 -13.38 -6.30 -1.21
N GLY A 36 -13.43 -7.64 -1.31
CA GLY A 36 -14.35 -8.30 -2.21
C GLY A 36 -14.09 -7.88 -3.65
N ASN A 37 -15.10 -7.32 -4.31
CA ASN A 37 -14.98 -6.83 -5.69
C ASN A 37 -14.55 -5.36 -5.76
N PHE A 38 -14.22 -4.78 -4.61
CA PHE A 38 -13.80 -3.39 -4.49
C PHE A 38 -12.35 -3.32 -4.06
N THR A 39 -11.77 -2.13 -4.16
CA THR A 39 -10.40 -1.88 -3.72
C THR A 39 -10.38 -0.69 -2.79
N LYS A 40 -9.77 -0.84 -1.63
CA LYS A 40 -9.51 0.27 -0.73
C LYS A 40 -8.13 0.82 -1.05
N ILE A 41 -8.02 2.13 -1.23
CA ILE A 41 -6.77 2.82 -1.54
C ILE A 41 -6.50 3.82 -0.43
N GLY A 42 -5.35 3.68 0.21
CA GLY A 42 -5.02 4.56 1.32
C GLY A 42 -3.52 4.69 1.54
N ARG A 43 -3.17 5.27 2.68
CA ARG A 43 -1.77 5.44 3.09
C ARG A 43 -1.63 5.03 4.55
N THR A 44 -0.41 4.65 4.93
CA THR A 44 -0.11 4.24 6.29
C THR A 44 1.37 4.39 6.58
N LYS A 45 1.71 4.54 7.85
CA LYS A 45 3.10 4.48 8.31
C LYS A 45 3.45 3.11 8.87
N ASN A 46 2.46 2.24 9.03
CA ASN A 46 2.67 0.89 9.54
C ASN A 46 1.84 -0.10 8.71
N PRO A 47 2.41 -0.64 7.62
CA PRO A 47 1.68 -1.57 6.76
C PRO A 47 1.12 -2.80 7.47
N TYR A 48 1.89 -3.39 8.37
CA TYR A 48 1.45 -4.58 9.10
C TYR A 48 0.17 -4.32 9.90
N GLN A 49 0.19 -3.26 10.70
CA GLN A 49 -0.97 -2.87 11.51
C GLN A 49 -2.18 -2.56 10.65
N ARG A 50 -1.96 -1.85 9.55
CA ARG A 50 -3.06 -1.47 8.65
C ARG A 50 -3.65 -2.69 7.96
N ALA A 51 -2.82 -3.60 7.47
CA ALA A 51 -3.29 -4.82 6.81
C ALA A 51 -4.12 -5.67 7.77
N LYS A 52 -3.66 -5.83 9.01
CA LYS A 52 -4.39 -6.60 10.03
C LYS A 52 -5.73 -5.94 10.36
N THR A 53 -5.74 -4.63 10.52
CA THR A 53 -6.96 -3.89 10.84
C THR A 53 -7.98 -3.99 9.70
N LEU A 54 -7.54 -3.81 8.46
CA LEU A 54 -8.42 -3.89 7.30
C LEU A 54 -9.00 -5.29 7.11
N MET A 55 -8.17 -6.32 7.27
CA MET A 55 -8.62 -7.69 7.16
C MET A 55 -9.70 -8.01 8.20
N ARG A 56 -9.46 -7.60 9.44
CA ARG A 56 -10.39 -7.80 10.55
C ARG A 56 -11.72 -7.07 10.29
N THR A 57 -11.64 -5.83 9.81
CA THR A 57 -12.82 -5.01 9.52
C THR A 57 -13.63 -5.61 8.37
N ALA A 58 -12.95 -6.05 7.31
CA ALA A 58 -13.61 -6.64 6.15
C ALA A 58 -14.36 -7.91 6.53
N GLU A 59 -13.72 -8.78 7.32
CA GLU A 59 -14.35 -10.03 7.75
C GLU A 59 -15.53 -9.78 8.69
N LYS A 60 -15.38 -8.84 9.63
CA LYS A 60 -16.41 -8.59 10.65
C LYS A 60 -17.63 -7.85 10.10
N TYR A 61 -17.41 -6.84 9.27
CA TYR A 61 -18.49 -5.94 8.83
C TYR A 61 -18.89 -6.13 7.38
N GLY A 62 -17.98 -6.59 6.55
CA GLY A 62 -18.23 -6.76 5.12
C GLY A 62 -18.58 -8.17 4.71
N GLY A 63 -18.44 -9.16 5.60
CA GLY A 63 -18.63 -10.56 5.27
C GLY A 63 -17.68 -11.04 4.18
N VAL A 64 -16.53 -10.37 4.01
CA VAL A 64 -15.57 -10.63 2.96
C VAL A 64 -14.43 -11.45 3.53
N LYS A 65 -14.00 -12.47 2.79
CA LYS A 65 -12.80 -13.23 3.16
C LYS A 65 -11.57 -12.34 3.09
N ALA A 66 -10.52 -12.72 3.82
CA ALA A 66 -9.26 -12.01 3.84
C ALA A 66 -8.76 -11.80 2.41
N GLY A 67 -8.51 -10.56 2.06
CA GLY A 67 -8.08 -10.16 0.73
C GLY A 67 -6.57 -9.94 0.66
N ARG A 68 -6.12 -9.52 -0.51
CA ARG A 68 -4.71 -9.19 -0.74
C ARG A 68 -4.43 -7.75 -0.34
N PHE A 69 -3.20 -7.51 0.08
CA PHE A 69 -2.73 -6.20 0.48
C PHE A 69 -1.49 -5.86 -0.35
N ALA A 70 -1.55 -4.79 -1.12
CA ALA A 70 -0.41 -4.31 -1.89
C ALA A 70 0.15 -3.07 -1.23
N VAL A 71 1.46 -3.00 -1.07
CA VAL A 71 2.10 -1.88 -0.39
C VAL A 71 3.33 -1.42 -1.16
N SER A 72 3.52 -0.10 -1.23
CA SER A 72 4.69 0.50 -1.86
C SER A 72 5.92 0.39 -0.96
N VAL A 73 7.10 0.67 -1.53
CA VAL A 73 8.28 0.98 -0.70
C VAL A 73 7.99 2.26 0.06
N GLY A 74 8.68 2.46 1.18
CA GLY A 74 8.55 3.69 1.95
C GLY A 74 9.06 4.89 1.16
N HIS A 75 8.34 6.01 1.23
CA HIS A 75 8.72 7.22 0.50
C HIS A 75 8.08 8.45 1.12
N SER A 76 8.64 9.60 0.79
CA SER A 76 8.19 10.88 1.34
C SER A 76 6.91 11.40 0.68
N ASN A 77 6.69 11.05 -0.59
CA ASN A 77 5.54 11.52 -1.37
C ASN A 77 4.31 10.64 -1.18
N PHE A 78 4.21 9.92 -0.08
CA PHE A 78 3.11 8.97 0.12
C PHE A 78 1.73 9.65 0.13
N ALA A 79 1.64 10.85 0.71
CA ALA A 79 0.37 11.59 0.74
C ALA A 79 -0.05 12.05 -0.67
N GLU A 80 0.89 12.58 -1.43
CA GLU A 80 0.66 13.02 -2.80
C GLU A 80 0.33 11.85 -3.71
N ASN A 81 1.01 10.72 -3.51
CA ASN A 81 0.76 9.52 -4.29
C ASN A 81 -0.62 8.91 -4.00
N GLU A 82 -1.04 8.92 -2.73
CA GLU A 82 -2.41 8.52 -2.39
C GLU A 82 -3.42 9.40 -3.12
N LYS A 83 -3.23 10.71 -3.08
CA LYS A 83 -4.10 11.66 -3.75
C LYS A 83 -4.12 11.41 -5.26
N LYS A 84 -2.95 11.14 -5.84
CA LYS A 84 -2.85 10.82 -7.26
C LYS A 84 -3.64 9.57 -7.62
N LEU A 85 -3.57 8.54 -6.78
CA LEU A 85 -4.34 7.31 -6.97
C LEU A 85 -5.84 7.58 -6.86
N HIS A 86 -6.26 8.34 -5.85
CA HIS A 86 -7.67 8.70 -5.68
C HIS A 86 -8.20 9.46 -6.89
N ASN A 87 -7.42 10.40 -7.44
CA ASN A 87 -7.81 11.16 -8.62
C ASN A 87 -7.83 10.29 -9.87
N HIS A 88 -6.87 9.39 -10.01
CA HIS A 88 -6.79 8.50 -11.18
C HIS A 88 -8.01 7.58 -11.27
N PHE A 89 -8.49 7.09 -10.13
CA PHE A 89 -9.64 6.20 -10.07
C PHE A 89 -10.91 6.91 -9.59
N ALA A 90 -10.96 8.24 -9.70
CA ALA A 90 -12.03 9.05 -9.11
C ALA A 90 -13.43 8.61 -9.52
N LYS A 91 -13.63 8.18 -10.76
CA LYS A 91 -14.95 7.78 -11.24
C LYS A 91 -15.48 6.50 -10.55
N TYR A 92 -14.60 5.74 -9.92
CA TYR A 92 -14.99 4.53 -9.19
C TYR A 92 -15.13 4.77 -7.69
N ARG A 93 -14.78 5.97 -7.22
CA ARG A 93 -14.78 6.28 -5.79
C ARG A 93 -16.18 6.28 -5.22
N MET A 94 -16.36 5.61 -4.08
CA MET A 94 -17.65 5.47 -3.44
C MET A 94 -17.84 6.55 -2.37
N ASN A 95 -18.73 7.53 -2.67
CA ASN A 95 -19.19 8.54 -1.70
C ASN A 95 -18.08 9.26 -0.93
N GLY A 96 -16.96 9.58 -1.59
CA GLY A 96 -15.85 10.29 -0.95
C GLY A 96 -15.04 9.45 0.03
N SER A 97 -15.28 8.15 0.08
CA SER A 97 -14.52 7.23 0.91
C SER A 97 -13.20 6.85 0.26
N GLU A 98 -12.43 5.97 0.91
CA GLU A 98 -11.23 5.37 0.33
C GLU A 98 -11.55 4.06 -0.41
N LEU A 99 -12.83 3.73 -0.58
CA LEU A 99 -13.26 2.51 -1.24
C LEU A 99 -13.65 2.82 -2.68
N PHE A 100 -13.15 2.01 -3.62
CA PHE A 100 -13.33 2.21 -5.05
C PHE A 100 -14.01 0.99 -5.67
N SER A 101 -15.05 1.25 -6.47
CA SER A 101 -15.84 0.21 -7.13
C SER A 101 -15.10 -0.33 -8.37
N LYS A 102 -13.95 -0.97 -8.12
CA LYS A 102 -13.11 -1.56 -9.15
C LYS A 102 -12.31 -2.70 -8.52
N ALA A 103 -12.24 -3.83 -9.21
CA ALA A 103 -11.57 -5.02 -8.69
C ALA A 103 -10.07 -4.77 -8.47
N PHE A 104 -9.52 -5.42 -7.45
CA PHE A 104 -8.12 -5.27 -7.07
C PHE A 104 -7.15 -5.49 -8.23
N ASP A 105 -7.33 -6.56 -9.00
CA ASP A 105 -6.44 -6.85 -10.13
C ASP A 105 -6.50 -5.77 -11.19
N GLU A 106 -7.68 -5.23 -11.44
CA GLU A 106 -7.85 -4.16 -12.42
C GLU A 106 -7.18 -2.86 -11.96
N VAL A 107 -7.30 -2.54 -10.67
CA VAL A 107 -6.61 -1.38 -10.09
C VAL A 107 -5.10 -1.57 -10.18
N TYR A 108 -4.62 -2.72 -9.75
CA TYR A 108 -3.17 -3.00 -9.74
C TYR A 108 -2.57 -2.94 -11.14
N CYS A 109 -3.28 -3.48 -12.14
CA CYS A 109 -2.81 -3.49 -13.52
C CYS A 109 -2.88 -2.14 -14.21
N SER A 110 -3.66 -1.20 -13.70
CA SER A 110 -3.85 0.13 -14.30
C SER A 110 -3.32 1.27 -13.44
N LEU A 111 -2.40 0.98 -12.51
CA LEU A 111 -1.79 1.99 -11.68
C LEU A 111 -1.08 3.06 -12.52
N PRO A 112 -1.24 4.35 -12.18
CA PRO A 112 -0.45 5.40 -12.80
C PRO A 112 0.98 5.34 -12.30
N LYS A 113 1.90 6.01 -12.99
CA LYS A 113 3.27 6.11 -12.53
C LYS A 113 3.33 6.98 -11.27
N LEU A 114 3.91 6.46 -10.20
CA LEU A 114 4.07 7.17 -8.95
C LEU A 114 5.50 7.69 -8.80
N LYS A 115 5.64 8.75 -8.02
CA LYS A 115 6.94 9.37 -7.75
C LYS A 115 7.33 9.06 -6.30
N TYR A 116 8.42 8.31 -6.13
CA TYR A 116 8.84 7.83 -4.81
C TYR A 116 9.94 8.66 -4.16
N GLU A 117 10.71 9.42 -4.93
CA GLU A 117 11.84 10.16 -4.42
C GLU A 117 11.58 11.66 -4.38
N ASP A 118 12.17 12.33 -3.40
CA ASP A 118 12.38 13.76 -3.47
C ASP A 118 13.90 14.03 -3.42
N ASN A 119 14.33 15.28 -3.49
CA ASN A 119 15.73 15.65 -3.65
C ASN A 119 16.45 15.93 -2.33
N SER A 120 15.91 15.55 -1.19
CA SER A 120 16.50 15.75 0.12
C SER A 120 17.40 14.58 0.49
N GLU A 121 18.66 14.85 0.93
CA GLU A 121 19.57 13.80 1.36
C GLU A 121 19.02 12.96 2.50
N GLU A 122 18.36 13.60 3.47
CA GLU A 122 17.74 12.90 4.60
C GLU A 122 16.66 11.93 4.11
N LEU A 123 15.84 12.37 3.16
CA LEU A 123 14.79 11.56 2.60
C LEU A 123 15.34 10.45 1.74
N GLU A 124 16.44 10.69 1.01
CA GLU A 124 17.14 9.66 0.26
C GLU A 124 17.65 8.56 1.18
N GLU A 125 18.26 8.95 2.31
CA GLU A 125 18.77 7.99 3.28
C GLU A 125 17.63 7.17 3.90
N ALA A 126 16.53 7.83 4.28
CA ALA A 126 15.37 7.16 4.84
C ALA A 126 14.73 6.22 3.83
N ASN A 127 14.65 6.64 2.57
CA ASN A 127 14.13 5.82 1.48
C ASN A 127 15.02 4.60 1.23
N ARG A 128 16.34 4.80 1.27
CA ARG A 128 17.28 3.70 1.09
C ARG A 128 17.12 2.65 2.19
N GLN A 129 17.01 3.09 3.44
CA GLN A 129 16.80 2.18 4.57
C GLN A 129 15.49 1.42 4.42
N SER A 130 14.42 2.09 4.04
CA SER A 130 13.12 1.48 3.83
C SER A 130 13.17 0.47 2.68
N PHE A 131 13.86 0.84 1.60
CA PHE A 131 14.03 -0.04 0.44
C PHE A 131 14.86 -1.28 0.78
N GLU A 132 15.93 -1.10 1.57
CA GLU A 132 16.76 -2.22 2.01
C GLU A 132 15.97 -3.20 2.89
N SER A 133 15.13 -2.68 3.79
CA SER A 133 14.25 -3.53 4.59
C SER A 133 13.28 -4.31 3.71
N PHE A 134 12.71 -3.65 2.72
CA PHE A 134 11.80 -4.27 1.76
C PHE A 134 12.50 -5.38 0.97
N LYS A 135 13.71 -5.09 0.47
CA LYS A 135 14.52 -6.06 -0.27
C LYS A 135 14.92 -7.23 0.60
N LYS A 136 15.38 -6.95 1.81
CA LYS A 136 15.77 -7.98 2.77
C LYS A 136 14.60 -8.93 3.02
N TRP A 137 13.42 -8.39 3.17
CA TRP A 137 12.22 -9.17 3.31
C TRP A 137 11.93 -10.01 2.06
N LEU A 138 12.10 -9.42 0.86
CA LEU A 138 11.89 -10.11 -0.41
C LEU A 138 12.76 -11.35 -0.57
N PHE A 139 14.00 -11.29 -0.08
CA PHE A 139 15.01 -12.33 -0.30
C PHE A 139 15.27 -13.20 0.93
N SER A 140 14.48 -13.05 1.98
CA SER A 140 14.69 -13.82 3.23
C SER A 140 13.88 -15.10 3.28
N TRP A 141 13.38 -15.57 2.19
CA TRP A 141 12.46 -16.71 2.12
C TRP A 141 13.14 -17.96 1.60
#